data_21d4e534e47882d4a703c18193db5941
#
_entry.id   21d4e534e47882d4a703c18193db5941
#
_cell.length_a   1.000
_cell.length_b   1.000
_cell.length_c   1.000
_cell.angle_alpha   90.00
_cell.angle_beta   90.00
_cell.angle_gamma   90.00
#
_symmetry.space_group_name_H-M   'P 1'
#
loop_
_entity.id
_entity.type
_entity.pdbx_description
1 polymer ?
#
loop_
_entity_poly.entity_id
_entity_poly.type
_entity_poly.pdbx_seq_one_letter_code
_entity_poly.pdbx_strand_id
1 'polypeptide(L)'
;MLYEHFAQFGLSVDNDPHDPLLMRIVIPEDLLNFESGKSTLTPQADRFLTDMMPRYAVLVCGPLESHVDSVVIEGHTDDRGDDAMNLRLSQERSFRVMTKGLEVIDRTEPTVSPCFQRLTSASGRGRQDLIADPATGVDREKSRRVIFKLRLRSAPAPHTLPHTS
;
A
#
# COMPACT_ATOMS: atom_id res chain seq x y z
N MET A 1 8.73 8.99 11.29
CA MET A 1 7.49 8.26 11.68
C MET A 1 7.10 7.20 10.65
N LEU A 2 6.75 7.59 9.43
CA LEU A 2 6.31 6.63 8.41
C LEU A 2 7.43 5.69 7.96
N TYR A 3 8.61 6.22 7.68
CA TYR A 3 9.79 5.43 7.30
C TYR A 3 10.17 4.41 8.38
N GLU A 4 10.16 4.82 9.63
CA GLU A 4 10.49 3.97 10.78
C GLU A 4 9.45 2.87 10.98
N HIS A 5 8.16 3.20 10.80
CA HIS A 5 7.09 2.23 10.90
C HIS A 5 7.28 1.08 9.89
N PHE A 6 7.50 1.40 8.63
CA PHE A 6 7.67 0.36 7.61
C PHE A 6 9.03 -0.34 7.68
N ALA A 7 10.08 0.34 8.17
CA ALA A 7 11.39 -0.27 8.39
C ALA A 7 11.34 -1.45 9.37
N GLN A 8 10.44 -1.43 10.35
CA GLN A 8 10.23 -2.56 11.29
C GLN A 8 9.82 -3.85 10.58
N PHE A 9 9.20 -3.74 9.40
CA PHE A 9 8.78 -4.89 8.59
C PHE A 9 9.75 -5.19 7.44
N GLY A 10 10.91 -4.55 7.41
CA GLY A 10 11.88 -4.68 6.32
C GLY A 10 11.43 -3.97 5.03
N LEU A 11 10.51 -3.03 5.13
CA LEU A 11 9.96 -2.29 4.00
C LEU A 11 10.50 -0.87 3.97
N SER A 12 10.64 -0.32 2.76
CA SER A 12 11.03 1.07 2.55
C SER A 12 9.86 1.87 1.98
N VAL A 13 9.86 3.16 2.29
CA VAL A 13 8.95 4.14 1.70
C VAL A 13 9.75 4.92 0.67
N ASP A 14 9.25 4.97 -0.56
CA ASP A 14 9.85 5.80 -1.61
C ASP A 14 8.84 6.80 -2.18
N ASN A 15 9.34 7.76 -2.93
CA ASN A 15 8.51 8.71 -3.68
C ASN A 15 8.42 8.24 -5.13
N ASP A 16 7.25 8.46 -5.74
CA ASP A 16 7.12 8.26 -7.18
C ASP A 16 8.10 9.22 -7.91
N PRO A 17 8.92 8.73 -8.86
CA PRO A 17 9.89 9.59 -9.55
C PRO A 17 9.25 10.69 -10.40
N HIS A 18 7.98 10.56 -10.77
CA HIS A 18 7.24 11.53 -11.58
C HIS A 18 6.20 12.32 -10.77
N ASP A 19 6.00 11.99 -9.51
CA ASP A 19 5.01 12.66 -8.66
C ASP A 19 5.54 12.77 -7.22
N PRO A 20 6.10 13.93 -6.83
CA PRO A 20 6.68 14.10 -5.50
C PRO A 20 5.64 14.07 -4.36
N LEU A 21 4.34 14.18 -4.69
CA LEU A 21 3.26 14.09 -3.71
C LEU A 21 2.77 12.65 -3.49
N LEU A 22 3.32 11.69 -4.22
CA LEU A 22 2.94 10.29 -4.11
C LEU A 22 4.06 9.49 -3.44
N MET A 23 3.77 9.00 -2.24
CA MET A 23 4.65 8.07 -1.52
C MET A 23 4.17 6.64 -1.75
N ARG A 24 5.10 5.72 -1.95
CA ARG A 24 4.79 4.32 -2.24
C ARG A 24 5.46 3.40 -1.24
N ILE A 25 4.72 2.42 -0.77
CA ILE A 25 5.24 1.30 0.02
C ILE A 25 4.92 0.03 -0.76
N VAL A 26 5.95 -0.60 -1.31
CA VAL A 26 5.81 -1.87 -2.04
C VAL A 26 5.90 -3.01 -1.05
N ILE A 27 4.84 -3.82 -0.98
CA ILE A 27 4.78 -4.99 -0.10
C ILE A 27 4.93 -6.24 -0.97
N PRO A 28 6.05 -6.96 -0.85
CA PRO A 28 6.33 -8.14 -1.68
C PRO A 28 5.45 -9.33 -1.28
N GLU A 29 5.36 -10.29 -2.20
CA GLU A 29 4.57 -11.51 -2.04
C GLU A 29 4.98 -12.36 -0.82
N ASP A 30 6.23 -12.31 -0.40
CA ASP A 30 6.70 -13.07 0.77
C ASP A 30 6.12 -12.56 2.09
N LEU A 31 5.63 -11.33 2.13
CA LEU A 31 4.93 -10.77 3.30
C LEU A 31 3.41 -10.75 3.15
N LEU A 32 2.93 -10.45 1.97
CA LEU A 32 1.49 -10.29 1.71
C LEU A 32 1.10 -11.16 0.52
N ASN A 33 0.69 -12.38 0.81
CA ASN A 33 0.35 -13.39 -0.18
C ASN A 33 -1.07 -13.93 0.01
N PHE A 34 -1.51 -14.62 -1.02
CA PHE A 34 -2.85 -15.18 -1.13
C PHE A 34 -2.78 -16.65 -1.52
N GLU A 35 -3.83 -17.40 -1.25
CA GLU A 35 -3.97 -18.74 -1.79
C GLU A 35 -3.94 -18.69 -3.32
N SER A 36 -3.36 -19.70 -3.96
CA SER A 36 -3.18 -19.74 -5.41
C SER A 36 -4.48 -19.53 -6.17
N GLY A 37 -4.50 -18.54 -7.07
CA GLY A 37 -5.65 -18.20 -7.89
C GLY A 37 -6.83 -17.57 -7.14
N LYS A 38 -6.66 -17.26 -5.86
CA LYS A 38 -7.74 -16.74 -5.01
C LYS A 38 -7.37 -15.39 -4.38
N SER A 39 -8.35 -14.74 -3.78
CA SER A 39 -8.18 -13.54 -2.97
C SER A 39 -8.16 -13.81 -1.46
N THR A 40 -8.14 -15.08 -1.07
CA THR A 40 -8.04 -15.50 0.32
C THR A 40 -6.62 -15.25 0.84
N LEU A 41 -6.50 -14.50 1.94
CA LEU A 41 -5.23 -14.25 2.60
C LEU A 41 -4.68 -15.54 3.22
N THR A 42 -3.37 -15.75 3.10
CA THR A 42 -2.70 -16.81 3.87
C THR A 42 -2.64 -16.43 5.34
N PRO A 43 -2.43 -17.39 6.27
CA PRO A 43 -2.22 -17.06 7.68
C PRO A 43 -1.07 -16.09 7.93
N GLN A 44 -0.01 -16.17 7.15
CA GLN A 44 1.13 -15.24 7.23
C GLN A 44 0.72 -13.81 6.85
N ALA A 45 0.00 -13.64 5.74
CA ALA A 45 -0.49 -12.34 5.30
C ALA A 45 -1.49 -11.74 6.29
N ASP A 46 -2.36 -12.56 6.85
CA ASP A 46 -3.30 -12.16 7.90
C ASP A 46 -2.56 -11.60 9.13
N ARG A 47 -1.54 -12.30 9.61
CA ARG A 47 -0.71 -11.82 10.73
C ARG A 47 0.02 -10.53 10.40
N PHE A 48 0.59 -10.42 9.20
CA PHE A 48 1.27 -9.21 8.75
C PHE A 48 0.35 -7.99 8.78
N LEU A 49 -0.86 -8.11 8.22
CA LEU A 49 -1.84 -7.02 8.20
C LEU A 49 -2.35 -6.69 9.62
N THR A 50 -2.53 -7.69 10.46
CA THR A 50 -2.94 -7.50 11.85
C THR A 50 -1.93 -6.67 12.63
N ASP A 51 -0.64 -6.86 12.37
CA ASP A 51 0.43 -6.11 13.04
C ASP A 51 0.65 -4.72 12.43
N MET A 52 0.59 -4.62 11.11
CA MET A 52 0.97 -3.41 10.38
C MET A 52 -0.14 -2.36 10.32
N MET A 53 -1.37 -2.79 10.03
CA MET A 53 -2.46 -1.87 9.69
C MET A 53 -2.87 -0.92 10.81
N PRO A 54 -3.00 -1.34 12.08
CA PRO A 54 -3.40 -0.41 13.15
C PRO A 54 -2.42 0.74 13.34
N ARG A 55 -1.14 0.46 13.32
CA ARG A 55 -0.09 1.47 13.47
C ARG A 55 -0.06 2.43 12.29
N TYR A 56 -0.25 1.90 11.09
CA TYR A 56 -0.35 2.71 9.87
C TYR A 56 -1.54 3.68 9.93
N ALA A 57 -2.69 3.18 10.33
CA ALA A 57 -3.90 4.00 10.47
C ALA A 57 -3.73 5.11 11.52
N VAL A 58 -3.10 4.81 12.65
CA VAL A 58 -2.81 5.80 13.70
C VAL A 58 -1.88 6.90 13.19
N LEU A 59 -0.88 6.58 12.37
CA LEU A 59 -0.01 7.58 11.76
C LEU A 59 -0.76 8.45 10.74
N VAL A 60 -1.49 7.82 9.82
CA VAL A 60 -2.21 8.49 8.73
C VAL A 60 -3.33 9.39 9.26
N CYS A 61 -4.07 8.92 10.25
CA CYS A 61 -5.21 9.62 10.85
C CYS A 61 -4.87 10.31 12.19
N GLY A 62 -3.62 10.49 12.46
CA GLY A 62 -3.10 11.23 13.61
C GLY A 62 -2.12 12.30 13.14
N PRO A 63 -0.81 12.10 13.36
CA PRO A 63 0.20 13.12 13.03
C PRO A 63 0.20 13.56 11.56
N LEU A 64 -0.17 12.67 10.63
CA LEU A 64 -0.13 12.94 9.19
C LEU A 64 -1.47 13.39 8.61
N GLU A 65 -2.56 13.38 9.37
CA GLU A 65 -3.92 13.56 8.84
C GLU A 65 -4.09 14.84 8.02
N SER A 66 -3.55 15.96 8.49
CA SER A 66 -3.66 17.24 7.78
C SER A 66 -2.89 17.28 6.45
N HIS A 67 -1.96 16.37 6.24
CA HIS A 67 -1.09 16.30 5.05
C HIS A 67 -1.49 15.22 4.05
N VAL A 68 -2.40 14.31 4.43
CA VAL A 68 -2.81 13.18 3.60
C VAL A 68 -4.11 13.49 2.86
N ASP A 69 -4.09 13.27 1.55
CA ASP A 69 -5.28 13.38 0.71
C ASP A 69 -5.99 12.03 0.58
N SER A 70 -5.24 10.97 0.29
CA SER A 70 -5.80 9.63 0.09
C SER A 70 -4.77 8.52 0.31
N VAL A 71 -5.29 7.33 0.57
CA VAL A 71 -4.55 6.07 0.60
C VAL A 71 -5.17 5.14 -0.43
N VAL A 72 -4.37 4.60 -1.36
CA VAL A 72 -4.82 3.60 -2.32
C VAL A 72 -4.05 2.31 -2.09
N ILE A 73 -4.77 1.22 -1.89
CA ILE A 73 -4.20 -0.13 -1.84
C ILE A 73 -4.32 -0.72 -3.24
N GLU A 74 -3.19 -0.93 -3.90
CA GLU A 74 -3.15 -1.32 -5.31
C GLU A 74 -2.53 -2.71 -5.49
N GLY A 75 -3.29 -3.61 -6.12
CA GLY A 75 -2.87 -4.98 -6.41
C GLY A 75 -2.30 -5.14 -7.81
N HIS A 76 -1.27 -5.99 -7.93
CA HIS A 76 -0.59 -6.32 -9.18
C HIS A 76 -0.42 -7.82 -9.33
N THR A 77 -0.53 -8.32 -10.55
CA THR A 77 -0.29 -9.72 -10.93
C THR A 77 0.97 -9.84 -11.78
N ASP A 78 1.39 -11.07 -12.06
CA ASP A 78 2.38 -11.35 -13.09
C ASP A 78 1.71 -11.41 -14.48
N ASP A 79 2.45 -11.87 -15.50
CA ASP A 79 2.02 -11.93 -16.89
C ASP A 79 1.27 -13.20 -17.28
N ARG A 80 1.08 -14.14 -16.35
CA ARG A 80 0.36 -15.39 -16.61
C ARG A 80 -1.15 -15.23 -16.53
N GLY A 81 -1.88 -15.94 -17.38
CA GLY A 81 -3.34 -15.85 -17.47
C GLY A 81 -3.80 -14.71 -18.37
N ASP A 82 -5.12 -14.56 -18.52
CA ASP A 82 -5.68 -13.51 -19.36
C ASP A 82 -5.83 -12.18 -18.59
N ASP A 83 -5.94 -11.09 -19.33
CA ASP A 83 -5.97 -9.75 -18.79
C ASP A 83 -7.21 -9.50 -17.91
N ALA A 84 -8.37 -9.96 -18.33
CA ALA A 84 -9.61 -9.76 -17.58
C ALA A 84 -9.57 -10.47 -16.22
N MET A 85 -9.08 -11.71 -16.20
CA MET A 85 -8.89 -12.47 -14.95
C MET A 85 -7.90 -11.79 -14.01
N ASN A 86 -6.79 -11.32 -14.55
CA ASN A 86 -5.75 -10.63 -13.76
C ASN A 86 -6.24 -9.31 -13.20
N LEU A 87 -6.99 -8.52 -13.97
CA LEU A 87 -7.62 -7.30 -13.49
C LEU A 87 -8.60 -7.60 -12.34
N ARG A 88 -9.46 -8.58 -12.52
CA ARG A 88 -10.43 -8.99 -11.51
C ARG A 88 -9.73 -9.49 -10.25
N LEU A 89 -8.76 -10.40 -10.39
CA LEU A 89 -8.04 -10.99 -9.26
C LEU A 89 -7.28 -9.92 -8.46
N SER A 90 -6.59 -9.01 -9.14
CA SER A 90 -5.87 -7.93 -8.48
C SER A 90 -6.82 -6.97 -7.74
N GLN A 91 -7.99 -6.68 -8.31
CA GLN A 91 -9.01 -5.88 -7.65
C GLN A 91 -9.56 -6.58 -6.40
N GLU A 92 -9.89 -7.85 -6.50
CA GLU A 92 -10.40 -8.64 -5.36
C GLU A 92 -9.36 -8.76 -4.24
N ARG A 93 -8.09 -8.95 -4.60
CA ARG A 93 -7.00 -9.04 -3.62
C ARG A 93 -6.76 -7.72 -2.90
N SER A 94 -6.69 -6.61 -3.61
CA SER A 94 -6.52 -5.29 -2.98
C SER A 94 -7.72 -4.93 -2.10
N PHE A 95 -8.94 -5.25 -2.53
CA PHE A 95 -10.14 -5.07 -1.73
C PHE A 95 -10.10 -5.93 -0.46
N ARG A 96 -9.62 -7.18 -0.56
CA ARG A 96 -9.48 -8.06 0.62
C ARG A 96 -8.46 -7.51 1.61
N VAL A 97 -7.35 -6.96 1.15
CA VAL A 97 -6.37 -6.29 2.01
C VAL A 97 -7.00 -5.11 2.73
N MET A 98 -7.74 -4.28 2.01
CA MET A 98 -8.43 -3.12 2.58
C MET A 98 -9.45 -3.54 3.65
N THR A 99 -10.30 -4.51 3.35
CA THR A 99 -11.35 -4.96 4.29
C THR A 99 -10.76 -5.63 5.53
N LYS A 100 -9.70 -6.41 5.38
CA LYS A 100 -8.97 -6.99 6.51
C LYS A 100 -8.35 -5.89 7.38
N GLY A 101 -7.71 -4.91 6.75
CA GLY A 101 -7.14 -3.77 7.45
C GLY A 101 -8.19 -3.00 8.25
N LEU A 102 -9.32 -2.68 7.63
CA LEU A 102 -10.42 -1.97 8.29
C LEU A 102 -11.01 -2.77 9.46
N GLU A 103 -11.16 -4.08 9.30
CA GLU A 103 -11.63 -4.97 10.37
C GLU A 103 -10.70 -4.91 11.59
N VAL A 104 -9.40 -5.01 11.37
CA VAL A 104 -8.41 -4.96 12.45
C VAL A 104 -8.36 -3.59 13.11
N ILE A 105 -8.39 -2.51 12.32
CA ILE A 105 -8.39 -1.13 12.81
C ILE A 105 -9.66 -0.87 13.64
N ASP A 106 -10.81 -1.30 13.17
CA ASP A 106 -12.09 -1.15 13.87
C ASP A 106 -12.07 -1.80 15.26
N ARG A 107 -11.41 -2.95 15.35
CA ARG A 107 -11.30 -3.71 16.60
C ARG A 107 -10.26 -3.14 17.57
N THR A 108 -9.12 -2.65 17.05
CA THR A 108 -7.96 -2.29 17.87
C THR A 108 -7.78 -0.78 18.04
N GLU A 109 -8.19 0.02 17.06
CA GLU A 109 -8.05 1.47 17.03
C GLU A 109 -9.33 2.15 16.52
N PRO A 110 -10.46 1.94 17.20
CA PRO A 110 -11.77 2.37 16.70
C PRO A 110 -11.89 3.89 16.49
N THR A 111 -11.11 4.68 17.21
CA THR A 111 -11.14 6.15 17.09
C THR A 111 -10.69 6.64 15.72
N VAL A 112 -9.71 5.97 15.09
CA VAL A 112 -9.19 6.36 13.77
C VAL A 112 -9.86 5.64 12.61
N SER A 113 -10.68 4.64 12.89
CA SER A 113 -11.33 3.82 11.85
C SER A 113 -12.16 4.64 10.85
N PRO A 114 -13.04 5.57 11.27
CA PRO A 114 -13.81 6.38 10.31
C PRO A 114 -12.93 7.23 9.40
N CYS A 115 -11.87 7.81 9.91
CA CYS A 115 -10.90 8.58 9.13
C CYS A 115 -10.21 7.69 8.11
N PHE A 116 -9.67 6.55 8.54
CA PHE A 116 -8.93 5.66 7.66
C PHE A 116 -9.83 5.10 6.55
N GLN A 117 -11.07 4.74 6.87
CA GLN A 117 -12.06 4.30 5.88
C GLN A 117 -12.36 5.39 4.84
N ARG A 118 -12.51 6.63 5.27
CA ARG A 118 -12.77 7.77 4.38
C ARG A 118 -11.62 8.01 3.40
N LEU A 119 -10.37 7.84 3.83
CA LEU A 119 -9.20 8.12 3.03
C LEU A 119 -8.80 6.96 2.10
N THR A 120 -9.27 5.74 2.36
CA THR A 120 -8.72 4.53 1.74
C THR A 120 -9.64 3.98 0.66
N SER A 121 -9.03 3.57 -0.45
CA SER A 121 -9.67 2.83 -1.53
C SER A 121 -8.78 1.67 -1.99
N ALA A 122 -9.35 0.76 -2.77
CA ALA A 122 -8.65 -0.37 -3.33
C ALA A 122 -8.74 -0.35 -4.85
N SER A 123 -7.65 -0.72 -5.53
CA SER A 123 -7.53 -0.73 -6.98
C SER A 123 -6.74 -1.94 -7.46
N GLY A 124 -7.14 -2.51 -8.59
CA GLY A 124 -6.42 -3.59 -9.26
C GLY A 124 -5.87 -3.14 -10.60
N ARG A 125 -4.58 -3.39 -10.85
CA ARG A 125 -3.91 -3.06 -12.10
C ARG A 125 -3.67 -4.27 -12.99
N GLY A 126 -3.93 -5.48 -12.50
CA GLY A 126 -3.65 -6.70 -13.25
C GLY A 126 -2.17 -6.80 -13.62
N ARG A 127 -1.90 -7.11 -14.87
CA ARG A 127 -0.54 -7.23 -15.42
C ARG A 127 -0.01 -5.95 -16.10
N GLN A 128 -0.62 -4.80 -15.86
CA GLN A 128 -0.27 -3.58 -16.60
C GLN A 128 1.09 -2.99 -16.21
N ASP A 129 1.57 -3.22 -15.00
CA ASP A 129 2.81 -2.64 -14.49
C ASP A 129 3.79 -3.74 -14.05
N LEU A 130 4.20 -4.58 -15.01
CA LEU A 130 5.14 -5.67 -14.77
C LEU A 130 6.52 -5.15 -14.42
N ILE A 131 7.19 -5.86 -13.51
CA ILE A 131 8.59 -5.60 -13.18
C ILE A 131 9.47 -6.37 -14.16
N ALA A 132 10.39 -5.66 -14.80
CA ALA A 132 11.30 -6.22 -15.78
C ALA A 132 12.43 -7.01 -15.12
N ASP A 133 12.84 -8.09 -15.78
CA ASP A 133 14.06 -8.83 -15.47
C ASP A 133 14.93 -8.87 -16.73
N PRO A 134 16.22 -8.48 -16.65
CA PRO A 134 17.10 -8.43 -17.83
C PRO A 134 17.35 -9.80 -18.46
N ALA A 135 17.28 -10.89 -17.69
CA ALA A 135 17.55 -12.23 -18.18
C ALA A 135 16.32 -12.92 -18.76
N THR A 136 15.13 -12.74 -18.15
CA THR A 136 13.90 -13.46 -18.49
C THR A 136 12.81 -12.59 -19.11
N GLY A 137 12.99 -11.26 -19.12
CA GLY A 137 12.02 -10.27 -19.58
C GLY A 137 11.08 -9.80 -18.48
N VAL A 138 10.51 -10.69 -17.67
CA VAL A 138 9.60 -10.36 -16.57
C VAL A 138 10.04 -11.04 -15.29
N ASP A 139 10.16 -10.25 -14.22
CA ASP A 139 10.31 -10.77 -12.86
C ASP A 139 8.90 -11.03 -12.30
N ARG A 140 8.47 -12.28 -12.38
CA ARG A 140 7.12 -12.66 -11.95
C ARG A 140 6.93 -12.52 -10.45
N GLU A 141 7.91 -12.91 -9.66
CA GLU A 141 7.85 -12.81 -8.21
C GLU A 141 7.70 -11.36 -7.75
N LYS A 142 8.53 -10.45 -8.27
CA LYS A 142 8.45 -9.02 -7.95
C LYS A 142 7.21 -8.34 -8.53
N SER A 143 6.68 -8.86 -9.64
CA SER A 143 5.46 -8.32 -10.24
C SER A 143 4.23 -8.60 -9.38
N ARG A 144 4.16 -9.73 -8.69
CA ARG A 144 3.09 -10.07 -7.74
C ARG A 144 3.32 -9.31 -6.43
N ARG A 145 2.67 -8.17 -6.30
CA ARG A 145 2.85 -7.29 -5.16
C ARG A 145 1.58 -6.50 -4.85
N VAL A 146 1.55 -5.93 -3.66
CA VAL A 146 0.57 -4.92 -3.26
C VAL A 146 1.34 -3.64 -2.95
N ILE A 147 0.85 -2.52 -3.45
CA ILE A 147 1.46 -1.21 -3.21
C ILE A 147 0.49 -0.37 -2.39
N PHE A 148 0.95 0.19 -1.29
CA PHE A 148 0.24 1.23 -0.56
C PHE A 148 0.71 2.57 -1.09
N LYS A 149 -0.20 3.30 -1.73
CA LYS A 149 0.07 4.64 -2.27
C LYS A 149 -0.53 5.68 -1.34
N LEU A 150 0.30 6.53 -0.80
CA LEU A 150 -0.08 7.63 0.07
C LEU A 150 0.07 8.94 -0.69
N ARG A 151 -1.05 9.59 -0.98
CA ARG A 151 -1.03 10.89 -1.65
C ARG A 151 -1.06 12.02 -0.62
N LEU A 152 -0.09 12.91 -0.74
CA LEU A 152 -0.01 14.12 0.06
C LEU A 152 -0.79 15.26 -0.60
N ARG A 153 -1.29 16.19 0.22
CA ARG A 153 -2.06 17.36 -0.27
C ARG A 153 -1.18 18.42 -0.91
N SER A 154 0.02 18.61 -0.35
CA SER A 154 0.99 19.60 -0.83
C SER A 154 2.39 19.15 -0.48
N ALA A 155 3.37 19.58 -1.29
CA ALA A 155 4.76 19.45 -0.93
C ALA A 155 5.00 20.25 0.37
N PRO A 156 5.87 19.78 1.28
CA PRO A 156 6.27 20.59 2.43
C PRO A 156 6.82 21.92 1.92
N ALA A 157 6.35 23.03 2.53
CA ALA A 157 6.84 24.36 2.17
C ALA A 157 8.36 24.40 2.32
N PRO A 158 9.10 25.01 1.39
CA PRO A 158 10.52 25.23 1.56
C PRO A 158 10.72 26.04 2.83
N HIS A 159 11.62 25.58 3.72
CA HIS A 159 11.99 26.34 4.90
C HIS A 159 12.56 27.68 4.46
N THR A 160 11.75 28.71 4.48
CA THR A 160 12.25 30.07 4.41
C THR A 160 12.99 30.35 5.70
N LEU A 161 14.30 30.36 5.62
CA LEU A 161 15.12 30.88 6.71
C LEU A 161 14.66 32.32 6.97
N PRO A 162 14.42 32.71 8.23
CA PRO A 162 14.10 34.09 8.51
C PRO A 162 15.27 34.96 8.06
N HIS A 163 14.99 35.90 7.16
CA HIS A 163 15.95 36.94 6.84
C HIS A 163 16.13 37.78 8.10
N THR A 164 17.24 37.60 8.75
CA THR A 164 17.73 38.54 9.78
C THR A 164 18.10 39.84 9.08
N SER A 165 17.30 40.85 9.30
CA SER A 165 17.61 42.25 8.95
C SER A 165 18.51 42.83 10.03
#